data_b5ba923109782976db43ed6ef5873efb
#
_entry.id   b5ba923109782976db43ed6ef5873efb
#
_cell.length_a   1.000
_cell.length_b   1.000
_cell.length_c   1.000
_cell.angle_alpha   90.00
_cell.angle_beta   90.00
_cell.angle_gamma   90.00
#
_symmetry.space_group_name_H-M   'P 1'
#
loop_
_entity.id
_entity.type
_entity.pdbx_description
1 polymer ?
#
loop_
_entity_poly.entity_id
_entity_poly.type
_entity_poly.pdbx_seq_one_letter_code
_entity_poly.pdbx_strand_id
1 'polypeptide(L)'
;GIHFDLTYVPLKHLGYKAAIVNFSDVYAMNGIPQQITVSLGISSRFTLEHIEEFYSGVKLACEIYGVDLVGGDTSASMTGLIISITCIGAAKEENIVLRSGAKESDLICVSGDLGAAYMGLQLLERENRVAADQKDFQPQFAGKEYILERQLKPEARRDIVEMLHANGIKPTSMIDVSDGLSSEL
;
A
#
# COMPACT_ATOMS: atom_id res chain seq x y z
N GLY A 1 3.91 11.42 11.10
CA GLY A 1 5.04 10.53 10.92
C GLY A 1 5.65 10.64 9.53
N ILE A 2 6.53 9.71 9.20
CA ILE A 2 7.21 9.72 7.88
C ILE A 2 6.33 9.04 6.83
N HIS A 3 5.79 7.85 7.14
CA HIS A 3 5.04 7.05 6.17
C HIS A 3 3.53 7.24 6.26
N PHE A 4 3.03 7.75 7.36
CA PHE A 4 1.61 8.06 7.59
C PHE A 4 1.46 9.09 8.71
N ASP A 5 0.31 9.78 8.71
CA ASP A 5 -0.08 10.70 9.76
C ASP A 5 -1.50 10.38 10.24
N LEU A 6 -1.62 10.02 11.52
CA LEU A 6 -2.87 9.60 12.14
C LEU A 6 -3.84 10.78 12.38
N THR A 7 -3.44 12.00 12.11
CA THR A 7 -4.34 13.17 12.20
C THR A 7 -5.39 13.16 11.09
N TYR A 8 -5.10 12.50 9.94
CA TYR A 8 -6.02 12.42 8.81
C TYR A 8 -6.11 11.03 8.16
N VAL A 9 -5.32 10.04 8.60
CA VAL A 9 -5.39 8.67 8.08
C VAL A 9 -6.12 7.78 9.08
N PRO A 10 -7.33 7.29 8.80
CA PRO A 10 -8.03 6.33 9.64
C PRO A 10 -7.24 5.02 9.77
N LEU A 11 -7.26 4.41 10.94
CA LEU A 11 -6.49 3.18 11.22
C LEU A 11 -6.88 2.01 10.31
N LYS A 12 -8.15 1.90 9.93
CA LYS A 12 -8.61 0.91 8.95
C LYS A 12 -7.93 1.09 7.60
N HIS A 13 -7.86 2.31 7.08
CA HIS A 13 -7.15 2.60 5.82
C HIS A 13 -5.66 2.37 5.94
N LEU A 14 -5.06 2.71 7.09
CA LEU A 14 -3.66 2.44 7.36
C LEU A 14 -3.37 0.93 7.35
N GLY A 15 -4.20 0.12 7.99
CA GLY A 15 -4.07 -1.34 7.99
C GLY A 15 -4.19 -1.94 6.59
N TYR A 16 -5.17 -1.47 5.82
CA TYR A 16 -5.34 -1.87 4.41
C TYR A 16 -4.09 -1.52 3.58
N LYS A 17 -3.69 -0.25 3.60
CA LYS A 17 -2.51 0.22 2.84
C LYS A 17 -1.24 -0.52 3.24
N ALA A 18 -1.03 -0.75 4.54
CA ALA A 18 0.15 -1.47 5.03
C ALA A 18 0.24 -2.90 4.48
N ALA A 19 -0.88 -3.59 4.28
CA ALA A 19 -0.89 -4.90 3.62
C ALA A 19 -0.64 -4.78 2.10
N ILE A 20 -1.32 -3.83 1.44
CA ILE A 20 -1.29 -3.68 -0.02
C ILE A 20 0.10 -3.35 -0.55
N VAL A 21 0.89 -2.51 0.14
CA VAL A 21 2.25 -2.18 -0.33
C VAL A 21 3.14 -3.42 -0.37
N ASN A 22 2.98 -4.36 0.56
CA ASN A 22 3.71 -5.62 0.57
C ASN A 22 3.19 -6.62 -0.50
N PHE A 23 1.90 -6.59 -0.82
CA PHE A 23 1.37 -7.37 -1.94
C PHE A 23 1.89 -6.85 -3.28
N SER A 24 2.02 -5.51 -3.40
CA SER A 24 2.60 -4.84 -4.56
C SER A 24 4.01 -5.33 -4.86
N ASP A 25 4.88 -5.42 -3.84
CA ASP A 25 6.25 -5.92 -3.99
C ASP A 25 6.30 -7.34 -4.58
N VAL A 26 5.38 -8.22 -4.14
CA VAL A 26 5.30 -9.58 -4.67
C VAL A 26 4.80 -9.59 -6.12
N TYR A 27 3.77 -8.80 -6.43
CA TYR A 27 3.29 -8.65 -7.81
C TYR A 27 4.34 -8.02 -8.72
N ALA A 28 5.16 -7.09 -8.21
CA ALA A 28 6.26 -6.48 -8.96
C ALA A 28 7.33 -7.49 -9.37
N MET A 29 7.41 -8.65 -8.72
CA MET A 29 8.24 -9.76 -9.13
C MET A 29 7.51 -10.80 -10.00
N ASN A 30 6.31 -10.49 -10.50
CA ASN A 30 5.44 -11.40 -11.25
C ASN A 30 5.01 -12.62 -10.42
N GLY A 31 5.03 -12.50 -9.09
CA GLY A 31 4.60 -13.51 -8.11
C GLY A 31 3.16 -13.30 -7.66
N ILE A 32 2.65 -14.24 -6.89
CA ILE A 32 1.33 -14.19 -6.27
C ILE A 32 1.51 -14.21 -4.75
N PRO A 33 1.10 -13.16 -4.03
CA PRO A 33 1.13 -13.14 -2.57
C PRO A 33 0.21 -14.23 -2.00
N GLN A 34 0.64 -14.90 -0.95
CA GLN A 34 -0.10 -16.00 -0.33
C GLN A 34 -0.33 -15.79 1.16
N GLN A 35 0.67 -15.33 1.87
CA GLN A 35 0.64 -15.23 3.33
C GLN A 35 1.31 -13.94 3.81
N ILE A 36 0.80 -13.41 4.93
CA ILE A 36 1.47 -12.30 5.64
C ILE A 36 1.57 -12.58 7.14
N THR A 37 2.60 -12.00 7.73
CA THR A 37 2.70 -11.78 9.18
C THR A 37 2.75 -10.28 9.47
N VAL A 38 2.14 -9.85 10.59
CA VAL A 38 2.07 -8.44 10.99
C VAL A 38 2.70 -8.26 12.36
N SER A 39 3.77 -7.50 12.43
CA SER A 39 4.41 -7.12 13.70
C SER A 39 4.11 -5.66 14.02
N LEU A 40 3.60 -5.40 15.23
CA LEU A 40 3.25 -4.07 15.70
C LEU A 40 4.08 -3.66 16.91
N GLY A 41 4.67 -2.47 16.87
CA GLY A 41 5.16 -1.77 18.05
C GLY A 41 4.16 -0.68 18.44
N ILE A 42 3.50 -0.80 19.60
CA ILE A 42 2.43 0.10 20.00
C ILE A 42 2.78 0.84 21.31
N SER A 43 2.51 2.14 21.33
CA SER A 43 2.64 2.93 22.56
C SER A 43 1.33 2.89 23.37
N SER A 44 1.40 3.31 24.64
CA SER A 44 0.25 3.38 25.55
C SER A 44 -0.89 4.33 25.08
N ARG A 45 -0.70 5.05 23.98
CA ARG A 45 -1.73 5.90 23.37
C ARG A 45 -2.76 5.11 22.57
N PHE A 46 -2.47 3.85 22.22
CA PHE A 46 -3.36 3.01 21.42
C PHE A 46 -4.16 2.09 22.34
N THR A 47 -5.47 2.09 22.18
CA THR A 47 -6.40 1.18 22.85
C THR A 47 -6.61 -0.09 22.04
N LEU A 48 -7.32 -1.07 22.61
CA LEU A 48 -7.68 -2.29 21.89
C LEU A 48 -8.51 -1.98 20.63
N GLU A 49 -9.45 -1.05 20.73
CA GLU A 49 -10.32 -0.63 19.61
C GLU A 49 -9.50 -0.08 18.44
N HIS A 50 -8.44 0.69 18.71
CA HIS A 50 -7.54 1.18 17.67
C HIS A 50 -6.83 0.03 16.93
N ILE A 51 -6.43 -1.00 17.67
CA ILE A 51 -5.76 -2.17 17.07
C ILE A 51 -6.77 -3.01 16.28
N GLU A 52 -7.99 -3.19 16.78
CA GLU A 52 -9.06 -3.88 16.05
C GLU A 52 -9.43 -3.14 14.76
N GLU A 53 -9.50 -1.81 14.78
CA GLU A 53 -9.74 -1.00 13.58
C GLU A 53 -8.61 -1.19 12.55
N PHE A 54 -7.35 -1.13 12.98
CA PHE A 54 -6.20 -1.40 12.11
C PHE A 54 -6.28 -2.78 11.47
N TYR A 55 -6.49 -3.83 12.28
CA TYR A 55 -6.60 -5.20 11.76
C TYR A 55 -7.83 -5.42 10.89
N SER A 56 -8.91 -4.66 11.07
CA SER A 56 -10.06 -4.71 10.15
C SER A 56 -9.67 -4.31 8.73
N GLY A 57 -8.75 -3.36 8.59
CA GLY A 57 -8.17 -2.97 7.30
C GLY A 57 -7.24 -4.03 6.71
N VAL A 58 -6.36 -4.61 7.52
CA VAL A 58 -5.49 -5.71 7.10
C VAL A 58 -6.31 -6.90 6.60
N LYS A 59 -7.33 -7.31 7.38
CA LYS A 59 -8.22 -8.42 7.00
C LYS A 59 -8.95 -8.14 5.70
N LEU A 60 -9.45 -6.92 5.50
CA LEU A 60 -10.11 -6.53 4.25
C LEU A 60 -9.16 -6.68 3.04
N ALA A 61 -7.90 -6.24 3.17
CA ALA A 61 -6.90 -6.44 2.12
C ALA A 61 -6.67 -7.94 1.85
N CYS A 62 -6.49 -8.73 2.90
CA CYS A 62 -6.32 -10.18 2.81
C CYS A 62 -7.50 -10.87 2.10
N GLU A 63 -8.73 -10.52 2.44
CA GLU A 63 -9.95 -11.05 1.83
C GLU A 63 -10.04 -10.72 0.33
N ILE A 64 -9.77 -9.45 -0.03
CA ILE A 64 -9.84 -8.99 -1.44
C ILE A 64 -8.78 -9.69 -2.31
N TYR A 65 -7.58 -9.88 -1.78
CA TYR A 65 -6.45 -10.42 -2.54
C TYR A 65 -6.24 -11.93 -2.36
N GLY A 66 -7.01 -12.58 -1.49
CA GLY A 66 -6.88 -14.03 -1.23
C GLY A 66 -5.58 -14.38 -0.52
N VAL A 67 -5.13 -13.55 0.42
CA VAL A 67 -3.88 -13.71 1.19
C VAL A 67 -4.23 -14.08 2.63
N ASP A 68 -3.54 -15.05 3.21
CA ASP A 68 -3.77 -15.48 4.58
C ASP A 68 -2.93 -14.66 5.58
N LEU A 69 -3.59 -14.11 6.60
CA LEU A 69 -2.91 -13.58 7.78
C LEU A 69 -2.57 -14.75 8.72
N VAL A 70 -1.31 -15.19 8.72
CA VAL A 70 -0.89 -16.42 9.41
C VAL A 70 -0.27 -16.18 10.78
N GLY A 71 0.01 -14.93 11.16
CA GLY A 71 0.58 -14.62 12.47
C GLY A 71 1.17 -13.22 12.56
N GLY A 72 1.97 -13.02 13.57
CA GLY A 72 2.66 -11.75 13.84
C GLY A 72 3.10 -11.63 15.27
N ASP A 73 3.48 -10.44 15.68
CA ASP A 73 3.88 -10.10 17.04
C ASP A 73 3.37 -8.71 17.43
N THR A 74 3.19 -8.48 18.73
CA THR A 74 2.86 -7.17 19.26
C THR A 74 3.76 -6.84 20.43
N SER A 75 4.55 -5.80 20.29
CA SER A 75 5.51 -5.34 21.28
C SER A 75 5.20 -3.92 21.75
N ALA A 76 5.67 -3.55 22.93
CA ALA A 76 5.57 -2.18 23.41
C ALA A 76 6.53 -1.26 22.63
N SER A 77 6.05 -0.06 22.30
CA SER A 77 6.86 1.03 21.74
C SER A 77 6.89 2.21 22.71
N MET A 78 8.02 2.87 22.82
CA MET A 78 8.14 4.10 23.63
C MET A 78 7.40 5.27 22.99
N THR A 79 7.29 5.28 21.63
CA THR A 79 6.69 6.38 20.89
C THR A 79 5.92 5.86 19.67
N GLY A 80 4.66 6.30 19.53
CA GLY A 80 3.89 6.11 18.30
C GLY A 80 3.51 4.67 17.98
N LEU A 81 3.32 4.44 16.70
CA LEU A 81 2.96 3.16 16.08
C LEU A 81 4.03 2.77 15.07
N ILE A 82 4.54 1.56 15.19
CA ILE A 82 5.45 0.93 14.24
C ILE A 82 4.73 -0.25 13.63
N ILE A 83 4.77 -0.38 12.31
CA ILE A 83 4.15 -1.47 11.57
C ILE A 83 5.23 -2.12 10.71
N SER A 84 5.39 -3.43 10.84
CA SER A 84 6.24 -4.25 9.99
C SER A 84 5.43 -5.45 9.48
N ILE A 85 5.35 -5.60 8.16
CA ILE A 85 4.64 -6.70 7.53
C ILE A 85 5.65 -7.49 6.69
N THR A 86 5.62 -8.80 6.83
CA THR A 86 6.33 -9.71 5.94
C THR A 86 5.32 -10.41 5.06
N CYS A 87 5.47 -10.28 3.75
CA CYS A 87 4.64 -10.96 2.76
C CYS A 87 5.41 -12.12 2.12
N ILE A 88 4.78 -13.28 2.08
CA ILE A 88 5.31 -14.47 1.40
C ILE A 88 4.45 -14.71 0.17
N GLY A 89 5.08 -14.77 -0.98
CA GLY A 89 4.46 -15.09 -2.25
C GLY A 89 5.09 -16.29 -2.92
N ALA A 90 4.48 -16.75 -3.99
CA ALA A 90 4.99 -17.83 -4.82
C ALA A 90 4.98 -17.46 -6.29
N ALA A 91 5.98 -17.93 -7.00
CA ALA A 91 6.07 -17.87 -8.46
C ALA A 91 6.79 -19.13 -8.96
N LYS A 92 6.50 -19.54 -10.20
CA LYS A 92 7.39 -20.49 -10.88
C LYS A 92 8.72 -19.80 -11.19
N GLU A 93 9.82 -20.52 -11.03
CA GLU A 93 11.16 -19.96 -11.23
C GLU A 93 11.31 -19.27 -12.61
N GLU A 94 10.77 -19.90 -13.64
CA GLU A 94 10.80 -19.35 -15.01
C GLU A 94 9.98 -18.05 -15.17
N ASN A 95 9.04 -17.77 -14.28
CA ASN A 95 8.18 -16.59 -14.33
C ASN A 95 8.68 -15.42 -13.49
N ILE A 96 9.65 -15.65 -12.60
CA ILE A 96 10.18 -14.58 -11.76
C ILE A 96 10.80 -13.49 -12.65
N VAL A 97 10.40 -12.26 -12.38
CA VAL A 97 10.92 -11.05 -13.01
C VAL A 97 11.58 -10.20 -11.94
N LEU A 98 12.78 -9.73 -12.24
CA LEU A 98 13.53 -8.83 -11.35
C LEU A 98 13.41 -7.40 -11.87
N ARG A 99 13.71 -6.44 -11.02
CA ARG A 99 13.82 -5.03 -11.44
C ARG A 99 15.05 -4.75 -12.29
N SER A 100 16.02 -5.67 -12.29
CA SER A 100 17.18 -5.65 -13.17
C SER A 100 16.95 -6.60 -14.33
N GLY A 101 17.05 -6.15 -15.56
CA GLY A 101 16.87 -7.00 -16.73
C GLY A 101 16.41 -6.28 -17.98
N ALA A 102 15.99 -5.02 -17.83
CA ALA A 102 15.65 -4.13 -18.93
C ALA A 102 16.87 -3.94 -19.87
N LYS A 103 16.58 -3.85 -21.17
CA LYS A 103 17.58 -3.75 -22.23
C LYS A 103 17.32 -2.50 -23.06
N GLU A 104 18.34 -2.07 -23.76
CA GLU A 104 18.20 -1.00 -24.74
C GLU A 104 17.11 -1.35 -25.77
N SER A 105 16.23 -0.40 -26.04
CA SER A 105 15.06 -0.52 -26.93
C SER A 105 13.85 -1.28 -26.35
N ASP A 106 13.88 -1.69 -25.08
CA ASP A 106 12.69 -2.20 -24.42
C ASP A 106 11.65 -1.08 -24.28
N LEU A 107 10.38 -1.44 -24.41
CA LEU A 107 9.27 -0.52 -24.20
C LEU A 107 8.99 -0.39 -22.69
N ILE A 108 8.93 0.86 -22.21
CA ILE A 108 8.49 1.15 -20.84
C ILE A 108 6.97 1.22 -20.82
N CYS A 109 6.34 0.31 -20.09
CA CYS A 109 4.90 0.24 -19.91
C CYS A 109 4.53 0.58 -18.47
N VAL A 110 3.59 1.49 -18.27
CA VAL A 110 3.08 1.87 -16.95
C VAL A 110 1.62 1.52 -16.85
N SER A 111 1.21 0.87 -15.77
CA SER A 111 -0.19 0.58 -15.47
C SER A 111 -0.70 1.47 -14.35
N GLY A 112 -1.96 1.92 -14.45
CA GLY A 112 -2.54 2.86 -13.50
C GLY A 112 -2.29 4.32 -13.88
N ASP A 113 -2.41 5.19 -12.91
CA ASP A 113 -2.15 6.62 -13.06
C ASP A 113 -0.93 7.06 -12.23
N LEU A 114 -0.35 8.16 -12.60
CA LEU A 114 0.76 8.77 -11.89
C LEU A 114 0.31 10.09 -11.26
N GLY A 115 0.68 10.27 -9.97
CA GLY A 115 0.45 11.51 -9.24
C GLY A 115 -0.90 11.63 -8.51
N ALA A 116 -1.90 10.77 -8.77
CA ALA A 116 -3.20 10.87 -8.09
C ALA A 116 -3.08 10.66 -6.58
N ALA A 117 -2.30 9.67 -6.11
CA ALA A 117 -2.04 9.46 -4.69
C ALA A 117 -1.35 10.65 -4.05
N TYR A 118 -0.37 11.25 -4.72
CA TYR A 118 0.31 12.46 -4.25
C TYR A 118 -0.66 13.66 -4.15
N MET A 119 -1.54 13.84 -5.12
CA MET A 119 -2.57 14.89 -5.06
C MET A 119 -3.55 14.64 -3.91
N GLY A 120 -3.89 13.39 -3.63
CA GLY A 120 -4.68 13.00 -2.45
C GLY A 120 -3.99 13.36 -1.14
N LEU A 121 -2.68 13.09 -1.03
CA LEU A 121 -1.87 13.49 0.12
C LEU A 121 -1.88 15.02 0.30
N GLN A 122 -1.61 15.79 -0.76
CA GLN A 122 -1.60 17.25 -0.70
C GLN A 122 -2.95 17.82 -0.27
N LEU A 123 -4.05 17.21 -0.72
CA LEU A 123 -5.39 17.60 -0.29
C LEU A 123 -5.60 17.33 1.20
N LEU A 124 -5.27 16.13 1.69
CA LEU A 124 -5.41 15.76 3.10
C LEU A 124 -4.57 16.67 4.01
N GLU A 125 -3.34 16.95 3.64
CA GLU A 125 -2.45 17.84 4.40
C GLU A 125 -2.97 19.29 4.40
N ARG A 126 -3.52 19.77 3.28
CA ARG A 126 -4.12 21.11 3.20
C ARG A 126 -5.32 21.21 4.13
N GLU A 127 -6.25 20.27 4.04
CA GLU A 127 -7.47 20.28 4.87
C GLU A 127 -7.12 20.14 6.36
N ASN A 128 -6.14 19.32 6.71
CA ASN A 128 -5.66 19.18 8.08
C ASN A 128 -5.06 20.48 8.63
N ARG A 129 -4.27 21.20 7.83
CA ARG A 129 -3.73 22.51 8.21
C ARG A 129 -4.83 23.55 8.44
N VAL A 130 -5.81 23.63 7.55
CA VAL A 130 -6.92 24.57 7.69
C VAL A 130 -7.77 24.23 8.91
N ALA A 131 -8.04 22.93 9.16
CA ALA A 131 -8.77 22.47 10.33
C ALA A 131 -8.08 22.83 11.65
N ALA A 132 -6.75 22.84 11.69
CA ALA A 132 -5.99 23.25 12.88
C ALA A 132 -6.18 24.73 13.24
N ASP A 133 -6.43 25.59 12.25
CA ASP A 133 -6.57 27.03 12.41
C ASP A 133 -8.03 27.48 12.62
N GLN A 134 -9.03 26.63 12.30
CA GLN A 134 -10.47 26.99 12.30
C GLN A 134 -11.31 25.94 13.03
N LYS A 135 -11.92 26.30 14.17
CA LYS A 135 -12.70 25.38 15.02
C LYS A 135 -13.94 24.75 14.37
N ASP A 136 -14.56 25.42 13.40
CA ASP A 136 -15.80 24.97 12.73
C ASP A 136 -15.54 24.55 11.26
N PHE A 137 -14.28 24.24 10.93
CA PHE A 137 -13.92 23.86 9.59
C PHE A 137 -14.50 22.49 9.19
N GLN A 138 -15.11 22.44 8.00
CA GLN A 138 -15.57 21.21 7.38
C GLN A 138 -14.69 20.90 6.16
N PRO A 139 -13.94 19.77 6.14
CA PRO A 139 -13.13 19.41 5.00
C PRO A 139 -13.94 19.30 3.70
N GLN A 140 -13.37 19.79 2.59
CA GLN A 140 -14.03 19.79 1.29
C GLN A 140 -13.50 18.66 0.41
N PHE A 141 -14.13 17.49 0.51
CA PHE A 141 -13.73 16.29 -0.23
C PHE A 141 -14.63 15.97 -1.43
N ALA A 142 -15.78 16.63 -1.57
CA ALA A 142 -16.72 16.37 -2.66
C ALA A 142 -16.07 16.56 -4.05
N GLY A 143 -16.20 15.54 -4.91
CA GLY A 143 -15.58 15.48 -6.23
C GLY A 143 -14.08 15.22 -6.22
N LYS A 144 -13.52 14.80 -5.07
CA LYS A 144 -12.11 14.44 -4.89
C LYS A 144 -11.91 12.99 -4.43
N GLU A 145 -12.97 12.21 -4.45
CA GLU A 145 -13.02 10.84 -3.94
C GLU A 145 -11.92 9.98 -4.56
N TYR A 146 -11.71 10.10 -5.86
CA TYR A 146 -10.70 9.32 -6.60
C TYR A 146 -9.28 9.53 -6.05
N ILE A 147 -8.82 10.78 -5.92
CA ILE A 147 -7.46 11.05 -5.44
C ILE A 147 -7.28 10.69 -3.95
N LEU A 148 -8.34 10.82 -3.15
CA LEU A 148 -8.35 10.38 -1.76
C LEU A 148 -8.26 8.85 -1.66
N GLU A 149 -9.03 8.14 -2.48
CA GLU A 149 -9.00 6.68 -2.52
C GLU A 149 -7.62 6.17 -2.95
N ARG A 150 -7.02 6.77 -3.97
CA ARG A 150 -5.67 6.41 -4.42
C ARG A 150 -4.61 6.58 -3.33
N GLN A 151 -4.76 7.57 -2.43
CA GLN A 151 -3.85 7.80 -1.32
C GLN A 151 -4.15 6.90 -0.11
N LEU A 152 -5.42 6.74 0.26
CA LEU A 152 -5.83 6.07 1.50
C LEU A 152 -6.06 4.57 1.31
N LYS A 153 -6.47 4.16 0.13
CA LYS A 153 -6.81 2.77 -0.22
C LYS A 153 -6.23 2.40 -1.58
N PRO A 154 -4.89 2.37 -1.72
CA PRO A 154 -4.25 2.00 -2.98
C PRO A 154 -4.58 0.55 -3.35
N GLU A 155 -4.38 0.20 -4.61
CA GLU A 155 -4.56 -1.14 -5.14
C GLU A 155 -3.24 -1.71 -5.65
N ALA A 156 -2.92 -2.95 -5.29
CA ALA A 156 -1.85 -3.69 -5.91
C ALA A 156 -2.32 -4.26 -7.26
N ARG A 157 -1.46 -4.25 -8.27
CA ARG A 157 -1.80 -4.57 -9.66
C ARG A 157 -1.86 -6.08 -9.95
N ARG A 158 -2.70 -6.80 -9.19
CA ARG A 158 -3.01 -8.21 -9.43
C ARG A 158 -3.52 -8.45 -10.85
N ASP A 159 -4.41 -7.57 -11.34
CA ASP A 159 -4.99 -7.62 -12.68
C ASP A 159 -3.94 -7.67 -13.79
N ILE A 160 -2.84 -6.91 -13.64
CA ILE A 160 -1.75 -6.90 -14.61
C ILE A 160 -0.98 -8.23 -14.58
N VAL A 161 -0.64 -8.74 -13.40
CA VAL A 161 0.08 -10.01 -13.28
C VAL A 161 -0.77 -11.18 -13.82
N GLU A 162 -2.06 -11.21 -13.50
CA GLU A 162 -2.99 -12.21 -14.05
C GLU A 162 -3.08 -12.13 -15.58
N MET A 163 -3.15 -10.91 -16.14
CA MET A 163 -3.15 -10.70 -17.60
C MET A 163 -1.83 -11.17 -18.24
N LEU A 164 -0.68 -10.87 -17.65
CA LEU A 164 0.63 -11.34 -18.13
C LEU A 164 0.69 -12.87 -18.15
N HIS A 165 0.27 -13.52 -17.04
CA HIS A 165 0.24 -14.98 -16.96
C HIS A 165 -0.72 -15.61 -17.98
N ALA A 166 -1.93 -15.05 -18.12
CA ALA A 166 -2.93 -15.57 -19.06
C ALA A 166 -2.50 -15.50 -20.51
N ASN A 167 -1.65 -14.51 -20.85
CA ASN A 167 -1.15 -14.33 -22.22
C ASN A 167 0.27 -14.90 -22.45
N GLY A 168 0.88 -15.53 -21.43
CA GLY A 168 2.24 -16.04 -21.52
C GLY A 168 3.32 -14.95 -21.75
N ILE A 169 3.03 -13.73 -21.30
CA ILE A 169 3.93 -12.58 -21.45
C ILE A 169 4.85 -12.51 -20.22
N LYS A 170 6.14 -12.51 -20.45
CA LYS A 170 7.15 -12.29 -19.42
C LYS A 170 7.90 -10.99 -19.72
N PRO A 171 7.71 -9.92 -18.95
CA PRO A 171 8.51 -8.70 -19.05
C PRO A 171 9.99 -8.96 -18.79
N THR A 172 10.87 -8.16 -19.37
CA THR A 172 12.31 -8.20 -19.13
C THR A 172 12.69 -7.66 -17.75
N SER A 173 11.88 -6.71 -17.23
CA SER A 173 12.03 -6.09 -15.92
C SER A 173 10.66 -5.64 -15.41
N MET A 174 10.48 -5.65 -14.10
CA MET A 174 9.29 -5.10 -13.43
C MET A 174 9.70 -4.43 -12.12
N ILE A 175 8.94 -3.41 -11.77
CA ILE A 175 9.01 -2.72 -10.48
C ILE A 175 7.64 -2.10 -10.20
N ASP A 176 7.23 -2.00 -8.95
CA ASP A 176 6.10 -1.16 -8.59
C ASP A 176 6.55 0.30 -8.40
N VAL A 177 5.59 1.22 -8.50
CA VAL A 177 5.87 2.65 -8.34
C VAL A 177 5.39 3.09 -6.97
N SER A 178 6.30 3.16 -6.00
CA SER A 178 6.03 3.54 -4.61
C SER A 178 6.45 4.98 -4.29
N ASP A 179 7.58 5.44 -4.83
CA ASP A 179 8.16 6.76 -4.54
C ASP A 179 8.04 7.75 -5.71
N GLY A 180 7.63 7.26 -6.86
CA GLY A 180 7.42 8.04 -8.07
C GLY A 180 8.23 7.54 -9.26
N LEU A 181 7.67 7.71 -10.46
CA LEU A 181 8.22 7.13 -11.69
C LEU A 181 9.69 7.52 -11.93
N SER A 182 10.08 8.75 -11.62
CA SER A 182 11.46 9.21 -11.82
C SER A 182 12.47 8.60 -10.84
N SER A 183 12.00 8.04 -9.72
CA SER A 183 12.85 7.34 -8.76
C SER A 183 13.03 5.87 -9.12
N GLU A 184 12.03 5.31 -9.84
CA GLU A 184 12.00 3.89 -10.18
C GLU A 184 12.66 3.59 -11.54
N LEU A 185 12.86 4.59 -12.40
CA LEU A 185 13.55 4.48 -13.69
C LEU A 185 15.03 4.79 -13.58
#